data_3aeb536cd44646f3965fa1b26615ddb3
#
_entry.id   3aeb536cd44646f3965fa1b26615ddb3
#
_cell.length_a   1.000
_cell.length_b   1.000
_cell.length_c   1.000
_cell.angle_alpha   90.00
_cell.angle_beta   90.00
_cell.angle_gamma   90.00
#
_symmetry.space_group_name_H-M   'P 1'
#
loop_
_entity.id
_entity.type
_entity.pdbx_description
1 polymer ?
#
loop_
_entity_poly.entity_id
_entity_poly.type
_entity_poly.pdbx_seq_one_letter_code
_entity_poly.pdbx_strand_id
1 'polypeptide(L)'
;MARSKEKKPIVEHDAPTAQNIAFEDEGENLYAESVREGHAIDPRAQKVFVLCAVLLVLYFVGLIVPKDLFNQALHGTNAAGYTFSWFLSDLQDNVNGLLGVFMGHDNGVVPFSSTMIRFIVIAMTGAGLALCGAVYQGSFRNALVSPSTLGVISGASLGMMVWVVFCVADDGDNVSWLDGYTAPADDTLGYLWSSYSLAVISFVGCMLVVGTVLAVMRLSGKGTKSPIMIIIAGQVIGSIMGAVSNSIRYYYVYTEPYGVKAQLLTDLTIASFYRNYTWIDLVAVGVPIAATFLVVMRLRRRMQLLAFSEGEARTMGVDVKRMQAIVVGLCTVLTAILISFCGTVGFVGFLVPHLARRLVGPNFSYLLPAATALGGVFVLGAYVLLMMTLGSSYETMVGMFISIGGAVVFLVTALRGKGGARGEFR
;
A
#
# COMPACT_ATOMS: atom_id res chain seq x y z
N MET A 1 94.10 12.17 -12.15
CA MET A 1 92.78 11.61 -11.93
C MET A 1 92.11 12.31 -10.72
N ALA A 2 91.33 13.35 -10.98
CA ALA A 2 90.67 14.14 -9.96
C ALA A 2 89.16 14.06 -10.21
N ARG A 3 88.40 13.46 -9.26
CA ARG A 3 86.91 13.39 -9.26
C ARG A 3 86.37 14.73 -8.79
N SER A 4 85.72 15.46 -9.69
CA SER A 4 84.93 16.62 -9.40
C SER A 4 83.67 16.20 -8.50
N LYS A 5 83.52 16.86 -7.40
CA LYS A 5 82.28 16.75 -6.55
C LYS A 5 81.28 17.77 -7.06
N GLU A 6 80.22 17.30 -7.69
CA GLU A 6 79.05 18.09 -8.03
C GLU A 6 78.29 18.46 -6.72
N LYS A 7 78.15 19.76 -6.45
CA LYS A 7 77.27 20.30 -5.43
C LYS A 7 75.83 20.27 -5.92
N LYS A 8 74.94 19.58 -5.20
CA LYS A 8 73.53 19.70 -5.40
C LYS A 8 73.02 21.12 -5.09
N PRO A 9 72.15 21.71 -5.89
CA PRO A 9 71.53 22.99 -5.58
C PRO A 9 70.61 22.87 -4.39
N ILE A 10 70.67 23.87 -3.49
CA ILE A 10 69.77 24.08 -2.38
C ILE A 10 68.40 24.48 -3.00
N VAL A 11 67.36 23.67 -2.77
CA VAL A 11 65.99 24.03 -3.13
C VAL A 11 65.54 25.10 -2.14
N GLU A 12 65.53 26.35 -2.58
CA GLU A 12 64.84 27.44 -1.90
C GLU A 12 63.36 27.10 -1.81
N HIS A 13 62.83 27.00 -0.56
CA HIS A 13 61.39 26.93 -0.32
C HIS A 13 60.80 28.29 -0.71
N ASP A 14 60.19 28.38 -1.86
CA ASP A 14 59.36 29.51 -2.25
C ASP A 14 58.27 29.73 -1.20
N ALA A 15 58.18 30.93 -0.68
CA ALA A 15 57.06 31.35 0.16
C ALA A 15 55.75 31.18 -0.64
N PRO A 16 54.65 30.72 0.01
CA PRO A 16 53.40 30.50 -0.67
C PRO A 16 52.91 31.79 -1.36
N THR A 17 52.80 31.72 -2.69
CA THR A 17 52.26 32.83 -3.49
C THR A 17 50.80 33.09 -3.11
N ALA A 18 50.34 34.34 -3.20
CA ALA A 18 48.96 34.73 -2.93
C ALA A 18 47.91 33.86 -3.62
N GLN A 19 48.26 33.26 -4.76
CA GLN A 19 47.42 32.29 -5.46
C GLN A 19 47.27 30.96 -4.71
N ASN A 20 48.34 30.45 -4.06
CA ASN A 20 48.26 29.20 -3.28
C ASN A 20 47.44 29.39 -2.01
N ILE A 21 47.48 30.56 -1.40
CA ILE A 21 46.65 30.89 -0.24
C ILE A 21 45.18 30.99 -0.64
N ALA A 22 44.86 31.56 -1.80
CA ALA A 22 43.48 31.62 -2.30
C ALA A 22 42.89 30.25 -2.63
N PHE A 23 43.68 29.30 -3.13
CA PHE A 23 43.24 27.92 -3.39
C PHE A 23 43.03 27.12 -2.10
N GLU A 24 43.84 27.36 -1.05
CA GLU A 24 43.63 26.73 0.27
C GLU A 24 42.38 27.25 0.93
N ASP A 25 42.10 28.57 0.90
CA ASP A 25 40.89 29.20 1.46
C ASP A 25 39.62 28.75 0.71
N GLU A 26 39.65 28.62 -0.61
CA GLU A 26 38.54 28.06 -1.40
C GLU A 26 38.31 26.57 -1.07
N GLY A 27 39.40 25.80 -0.88
CA GLY A 27 39.32 24.39 -0.49
C GLY A 27 38.74 24.18 0.90
N GLU A 28 39.13 25.00 1.88
CA GLU A 28 38.55 24.98 3.24
C GLU A 28 37.08 25.42 3.24
N ASN A 29 36.71 26.43 2.47
CA ASN A 29 35.32 26.86 2.34
C ASN A 29 34.46 25.79 1.66
N LEU A 30 34.91 25.15 0.60
CA LEU A 30 34.23 24.04 -0.07
C LEU A 30 34.09 22.82 0.85
N TYR A 31 35.11 22.53 1.67
CA TYR A 31 35.05 21.46 2.65
C TYR A 31 34.07 21.81 3.79
N ALA A 32 34.09 23.04 4.29
CA ALA A 32 33.16 23.52 5.30
C ALA A 32 31.70 23.56 4.81
N GLU A 33 31.45 23.93 3.55
CA GLU A 33 30.15 23.81 2.91
C GLU A 33 29.72 22.34 2.76
N SER A 34 30.60 21.46 2.31
CA SER A 34 30.29 20.02 2.18
C SER A 34 29.99 19.36 3.53
N VAL A 35 30.66 19.79 4.60
CA VAL A 35 30.37 19.32 5.97
C VAL A 35 29.06 19.89 6.50
N ARG A 36 28.72 21.16 6.18
CA ARG A 36 27.40 21.74 6.52
C ARG A 36 26.27 21.08 5.75
N GLU A 37 26.45 20.82 4.44
CA GLU A 37 25.48 20.07 3.64
C GLU A 37 25.34 18.62 4.09
N GLY A 38 26.40 17.98 4.58
CA GLY A 38 26.37 16.63 5.12
C GLY A 38 25.55 16.47 6.41
N HIS A 39 25.26 17.57 7.11
CA HIS A 39 24.37 17.61 8.29
C HIS A 39 22.95 18.06 7.95
N ALA A 40 22.71 18.60 6.77
CA ALA A 40 21.36 18.91 6.30
C ALA A 40 20.64 17.63 5.91
N ILE A 41 19.52 17.33 6.59
CA ILE A 41 18.66 16.20 6.22
C ILE A 41 18.24 16.39 4.76
N ASP A 42 18.49 15.40 3.90
CA ASP A 42 18.08 15.43 2.50
C ASP A 42 16.60 15.84 2.43
N PRO A 43 16.22 16.89 1.67
CA PRO A 43 14.84 17.37 1.58
C PRO A 43 13.85 16.28 1.14
N ARG A 44 14.33 15.22 0.50
CA ARG A 44 13.52 14.04 0.17
C ARG A 44 13.22 13.20 1.39
N ALA A 45 14.19 12.99 2.28
CA ALA A 45 13.98 12.30 3.55
C ALA A 45 13.04 13.10 4.46
N GLN A 46 13.15 14.42 4.45
CA GLN A 46 12.24 15.30 5.18
C GLN A 46 10.78 15.14 4.71
N LYS A 47 10.52 15.04 3.39
CA LYS A 47 9.18 14.79 2.85
C LYS A 47 8.60 13.45 3.30
N VAL A 48 9.43 12.39 3.37
CA VAL A 48 8.99 11.09 3.89
C VAL A 48 8.60 11.20 5.37
N PHE A 49 9.40 11.91 6.16
CA PHE A 49 9.09 12.15 7.58
C PHE A 49 7.78 12.91 7.76
N VAL A 50 7.53 13.96 6.96
CA VAL A 50 6.26 14.70 6.95
C VAL A 50 5.09 13.78 6.61
N LEU A 51 5.22 12.89 5.61
CA LEU A 51 4.16 11.93 5.27
C LEU A 51 3.87 10.98 6.44
N CYS A 52 4.88 10.49 7.14
CA CYS A 52 4.67 9.67 8.34
C CYS A 52 3.98 10.45 9.46
N ALA A 53 4.34 11.71 9.67
CA ALA A 53 3.68 12.58 10.65
C ALA A 53 2.21 12.83 10.29
N VAL A 54 1.91 13.10 9.00
CA VAL A 54 0.54 13.26 8.51
C VAL A 54 -0.28 11.99 8.71
N LEU A 55 0.31 10.81 8.46
CA LEU A 55 -0.35 9.53 8.70
C LEU A 55 -0.71 9.36 10.17
N LEU A 56 0.20 9.70 11.07
CA LEU A 56 -0.02 9.62 12.51
C LEU A 56 -1.11 10.61 12.96
N VAL A 57 -1.10 11.84 12.46
CA VAL A 57 -2.16 12.82 12.73
C VAL A 57 -3.52 12.33 12.23
N LEU A 58 -3.60 11.82 10.99
CA LEU A 58 -4.83 11.26 10.44
C LEU A 58 -5.37 10.08 11.25
N TYR A 59 -4.48 9.24 11.77
CA TYR A 59 -4.86 8.14 12.65
C TYR A 59 -5.56 8.64 13.90
N PHE A 60 -4.97 9.59 14.62
CA PHE A 60 -5.58 10.15 15.82
C PHE A 60 -6.83 10.98 15.53
N VAL A 61 -6.84 11.76 14.46
CA VAL A 61 -8.03 12.51 14.03
C VAL A 61 -9.19 11.54 13.76
N GLY A 62 -8.94 10.45 13.03
CA GLY A 62 -9.96 9.44 12.73
C GLY A 62 -10.51 8.74 13.98
N LEU A 63 -9.69 8.54 15.01
CA LEU A 63 -10.13 7.93 16.28
C LEU A 63 -10.95 8.88 17.15
N ILE A 64 -10.60 10.16 17.16
CA ILE A 64 -11.17 11.15 18.08
C ILE A 64 -12.41 11.81 17.50
N VAL A 65 -12.41 12.11 16.20
CA VAL A 65 -13.53 12.84 15.58
C VAL A 65 -14.77 11.95 15.47
N PRO A 66 -15.95 12.45 15.87
CA PRO A 66 -17.21 11.74 15.77
C PRO A 66 -17.48 11.24 14.35
N LYS A 67 -17.87 9.98 14.24
CA LYS A 67 -18.39 9.41 13.00
C LYS A 67 -19.73 10.08 12.72
N ASP A 68 -20.09 10.27 11.48
CA ASP A 68 -21.35 10.93 11.07
C ASP A 68 -21.41 12.45 11.28
N LEU A 69 -20.29 13.11 11.63
CA LEU A 69 -20.26 14.55 11.91
C LEU A 69 -20.95 15.40 10.82
N PHE A 70 -20.62 15.13 9.56
CA PHE A 70 -21.11 15.91 8.43
C PHE A 70 -22.49 15.48 7.97
N ASN A 71 -22.80 14.17 8.06
CA ASN A 71 -24.12 13.63 7.75
C ASN A 71 -25.18 14.23 8.68
N GLN A 72 -24.87 14.34 9.94
CA GLN A 72 -25.75 14.96 10.94
C GLN A 72 -25.86 16.48 10.76
N ALA A 73 -24.78 17.15 10.36
CA ALA A 73 -24.81 18.58 10.07
C ALA A 73 -25.61 18.92 8.81
N LEU A 74 -25.57 18.07 7.76
CA LEU A 74 -26.30 18.28 6.50
C LEU A 74 -27.78 17.85 6.59
N HIS A 75 -28.05 16.74 7.24
CA HIS A 75 -29.40 16.21 7.35
C HIS A 75 -30.10 16.66 8.63
N GLY A 76 -29.58 17.70 9.29
CA GLY A 76 -30.03 18.34 10.52
C GLY A 76 -31.54 18.54 10.64
N THR A 77 -32.25 17.48 10.28
CA THR A 77 -33.70 17.35 10.48
C THR A 77 -33.94 16.64 11.79
N ASN A 78 -34.11 17.48 12.82
CA ASN A 78 -35.43 17.34 13.36
C ASN A 78 -35.67 16.17 14.29
N ALA A 79 -35.47 16.30 15.41
CA ALA A 79 -36.37 15.94 16.44
C ALA A 79 -35.70 15.96 17.82
N ALA A 80 -34.43 15.88 17.88
CA ALA A 80 -33.73 16.09 19.14
C ALA A 80 -32.47 16.91 18.81
N GLY A 81 -32.55 18.23 19.01
CA GLY A 81 -31.52 19.21 18.70
C GLY A 81 -30.11 18.66 18.85
N TYR A 82 -29.47 18.34 17.72
CA TYR A 82 -28.05 18.07 17.68
C TYR A 82 -27.33 19.37 18.02
N THR A 83 -27.14 19.55 19.31
CA THR A 83 -26.48 20.70 19.88
C THR A 83 -24.98 20.41 19.92
N PHE A 84 -24.20 21.46 19.98
CA PHE A 84 -22.76 21.38 20.25
C PHE A 84 -22.44 20.48 21.46
N SER A 85 -23.37 20.32 22.40
CA SER A 85 -23.28 19.41 23.55
C SER A 85 -23.18 17.94 23.12
N TRP A 86 -23.92 17.51 22.09
CA TRP A 86 -23.82 16.14 21.58
C TRP A 86 -22.44 15.88 20.94
N PHE A 87 -21.96 16.81 20.11
CA PHE A 87 -20.61 16.72 19.55
C PHE A 87 -19.54 16.59 20.64
N LEU A 88 -19.67 17.36 21.71
CA LEU A 88 -18.75 17.27 22.85
C LEU A 88 -18.88 15.95 23.61
N SER A 89 -20.10 15.40 23.77
CA SER A 89 -20.29 14.11 24.45
C SER A 89 -19.68 12.97 23.65
N ASP A 90 -19.91 12.91 22.33
CA ASP A 90 -19.36 11.88 21.46
C ASP A 90 -17.81 11.98 21.34
N LEU A 91 -17.29 13.21 21.28
CA LEU A 91 -15.86 13.47 21.38
C LEU A 91 -15.29 12.98 22.72
N GLN A 92 -15.97 13.26 23.81
CA GLN A 92 -15.57 12.83 25.15
C GLN A 92 -15.62 11.30 25.27
N ASP A 93 -16.64 10.64 24.71
CA ASP A 93 -16.77 9.19 24.71
C ASP A 93 -15.66 8.52 23.90
N ASN A 94 -15.30 9.08 22.75
CA ASN A 94 -14.17 8.60 21.95
C ASN A 94 -12.83 8.79 22.69
N VAL A 95 -12.61 9.91 23.36
CA VAL A 95 -11.42 10.16 24.18
C VAL A 95 -11.37 9.24 25.39
N ASN A 96 -12.50 9.03 26.07
CA ASN A 96 -12.61 8.11 27.20
C ASN A 96 -12.38 6.66 26.75
N GLY A 97 -12.90 6.25 25.59
CA GLY A 97 -12.63 4.96 24.98
C GLY A 97 -11.15 4.74 24.71
N LEU A 98 -10.47 5.75 24.16
CA LEU A 98 -9.03 5.73 23.92
C LEU A 98 -8.25 5.58 25.24
N LEU A 99 -8.60 6.35 26.28
CA LEU A 99 -7.99 6.25 27.60
C LEU A 99 -8.31 4.91 28.26
N GLY A 100 -9.53 4.39 28.11
CA GLY A 100 -9.96 3.09 28.62
C GLY A 100 -9.12 1.95 28.11
N VAL A 101 -8.77 1.94 26.81
CA VAL A 101 -7.87 0.93 26.22
C VAL A 101 -6.48 0.96 26.89
N PHE A 102 -5.92 2.16 27.12
CA PHE A 102 -4.63 2.29 27.82
C PHE A 102 -4.70 1.91 29.30
N MET A 103 -5.88 2.05 29.92
CA MET A 103 -6.11 1.70 31.34
C MET A 103 -6.61 0.26 31.53
N GLY A 104 -6.80 -0.50 30.47
CA GLY A 104 -7.30 -1.87 30.53
C GLY A 104 -8.80 -2.01 30.81
N HIS A 105 -9.58 -0.95 30.62
CA HIS A 105 -11.03 -0.91 30.83
C HIS A 105 -11.74 -0.65 29.49
N ASP A 106 -11.96 -1.69 28.71
CA ASP A 106 -12.65 -1.61 27.41
C ASP A 106 -14.02 -2.27 27.52
N ASN A 107 -15.03 -1.48 27.90
CA ASN A 107 -16.38 -1.95 28.24
C ASN A 107 -17.42 -1.68 27.12
N GLY A 108 -17.00 -1.36 25.89
CA GLY A 108 -17.90 -1.07 24.76
C GLY A 108 -18.53 -2.32 24.15
N VAL A 109 -19.69 -2.18 23.52
CA VAL A 109 -20.36 -3.24 22.71
C VAL A 109 -19.46 -3.68 21.56
N VAL A 110 -18.73 -2.73 20.95
CA VAL A 110 -17.58 -3.00 20.08
C VAL A 110 -16.37 -2.43 20.81
N PRO A 111 -15.38 -3.27 21.17
CA PRO A 111 -14.20 -2.78 21.89
C PRO A 111 -13.52 -1.64 21.11
N PHE A 112 -13.22 -0.54 21.78
CA PHE A 112 -12.51 0.58 21.16
C PHE A 112 -11.15 0.14 20.58
N SER A 113 -10.58 -0.91 21.19
CA SER A 113 -9.37 -1.58 20.69
C SER A 113 -9.53 -2.12 19.27
N SER A 114 -10.68 -2.71 18.90
CA SER A 114 -10.91 -3.20 17.55
C SER A 114 -11.02 -2.06 16.53
N THR A 115 -11.55 -0.91 16.93
CA THR A 115 -11.56 0.31 16.11
C THR A 115 -10.15 0.82 15.88
N MET A 116 -9.29 0.87 16.90
CA MET A 116 -7.88 1.24 16.76
C MET A 116 -7.14 0.32 15.81
N ILE A 117 -7.31 -1.00 15.96
CA ILE A 117 -6.68 -2.00 15.10
C ILE A 117 -7.17 -1.83 13.66
N ARG A 118 -8.47 -1.59 13.44
CA ARG A 118 -9.05 -1.36 12.11
C ARG A 118 -8.37 -0.20 11.38
N PHE A 119 -8.20 0.94 12.02
CA PHE A 119 -7.52 2.10 11.43
C PHE A 119 -6.06 1.80 11.06
N ILE A 120 -5.36 1.03 11.90
CA ILE A 120 -3.99 0.59 11.60
C ILE A 120 -3.99 -0.34 10.38
N VAL A 121 -4.88 -1.33 10.33
CA VAL A 121 -4.97 -2.28 9.21
C VAL A 121 -5.33 -1.57 7.90
N ILE A 122 -6.23 -0.58 7.93
CA ILE A 122 -6.58 0.25 6.77
C ILE A 122 -5.34 1.00 6.24
N ALA A 123 -4.62 1.66 7.15
CA ALA A 123 -3.39 2.37 6.78
C ALA A 123 -2.32 1.41 6.22
N MET A 124 -2.14 0.26 6.85
CA MET A 124 -1.21 -0.78 6.42
C MET A 124 -1.56 -1.36 5.06
N THR A 125 -2.84 -1.57 4.78
CA THR A 125 -3.32 -2.01 3.46
C THR A 125 -2.94 -1.03 2.37
N GLY A 126 -3.21 0.26 2.58
CA GLY A 126 -2.79 1.32 1.66
C GLY A 126 -1.28 1.37 1.46
N ALA A 127 -0.52 1.26 2.55
CA ALA A 127 0.94 1.25 2.54
C ALA A 127 1.50 0.06 1.74
N GLY A 128 0.99 -1.15 1.98
CA GLY A 128 1.42 -2.37 1.30
C GLY A 128 1.07 -2.38 -0.19
N LEU A 129 -0.14 -1.96 -0.57
CA LEU A 129 -0.55 -1.87 -1.97
C LEU A 129 0.28 -0.84 -2.74
N ALA A 130 0.57 0.31 -2.14
CA ALA A 130 1.42 1.33 -2.75
C ALA A 130 2.87 0.89 -2.88
N LEU A 131 3.41 0.18 -1.88
CA LEU A 131 4.73 -0.44 -1.95
C LEU A 131 4.81 -1.43 -3.13
N CYS A 132 3.85 -2.36 -3.24
CA CYS A 132 3.77 -3.30 -4.35
C CYS A 132 3.69 -2.58 -5.69
N GLY A 133 2.86 -1.54 -5.80
CA GLY A 133 2.74 -0.73 -7.00
C GLY A 133 4.06 -0.07 -7.41
N ALA A 134 4.81 0.51 -6.47
CA ALA A 134 6.11 1.11 -6.74
C ALA A 134 7.13 0.09 -7.28
N VAL A 135 7.14 -1.11 -6.71
CA VAL A 135 7.98 -2.23 -7.15
C VAL A 135 7.59 -2.71 -8.55
N TYR A 136 6.30 -2.90 -8.81
CA TYR A 136 5.82 -3.30 -10.13
C TYR A 136 6.18 -2.29 -11.20
N GLN A 137 5.85 -1.01 -10.98
CA GLN A 137 6.15 0.06 -11.93
C GLN A 137 7.65 0.16 -12.26
N GLY A 138 8.49 0.02 -11.24
CA GLY A 138 9.93 0.02 -11.44
C GLY A 138 10.46 -1.23 -12.14
N SER A 139 9.97 -2.41 -11.77
CA SER A 139 10.40 -3.68 -12.36
C SER A 139 10.01 -3.81 -13.82
N PHE A 140 8.82 -3.33 -14.21
CA PHE A 140 8.35 -3.36 -15.59
C PHE A 140 8.68 -2.09 -16.39
N ARG A 141 9.33 -1.10 -15.79
CA ARG A 141 9.64 0.20 -16.42
C ARG A 141 8.41 0.86 -17.03
N ASN A 142 7.28 0.67 -16.42
CA ASN A 142 6.01 1.16 -16.91
C ASN A 142 5.17 1.67 -15.74
N ALA A 143 4.86 2.96 -15.76
CA ALA A 143 4.06 3.61 -14.72
C ALA A 143 2.61 3.11 -14.65
N LEU A 144 2.12 2.43 -15.69
CA LEU A 144 0.76 1.91 -15.76
C LEU A 144 0.59 0.53 -15.11
N VAL A 145 1.68 -0.12 -14.69
CA VAL A 145 1.63 -1.44 -14.07
C VAL A 145 1.22 -1.33 -12.61
N SER A 146 0.33 -2.20 -12.19
CA SER A 146 -0.13 -2.32 -10.81
C SER A 146 -0.53 -3.79 -10.53
N PRO A 147 -0.73 -4.17 -9.27
CA PRO A 147 -1.24 -5.50 -8.94
C PRO A 147 -2.56 -5.85 -9.65
N SER A 148 -3.43 -4.86 -9.86
CA SER A 148 -4.70 -5.05 -10.55
C SER A 148 -4.52 -5.41 -12.03
N THR A 149 -3.52 -4.83 -12.71
CA THR A 149 -3.26 -5.11 -14.13
C THR A 149 -2.68 -6.51 -14.38
N LEU A 150 -2.18 -7.18 -13.35
CA LEU A 150 -1.71 -8.57 -13.42
C LEU A 150 -2.81 -9.60 -13.08
N GLY A 151 -4.04 -9.15 -12.86
CA GLY A 151 -5.17 -10.04 -12.54
C GLY A 151 -5.18 -10.57 -11.11
N VAL A 152 -4.25 -10.14 -10.24
CA VAL A 152 -4.15 -10.62 -8.85
C VAL A 152 -5.45 -10.34 -8.08
N ILE A 153 -6.01 -9.15 -8.26
CA ILE A 153 -7.27 -8.75 -7.60
C ILE A 153 -8.44 -9.65 -8.03
N SER A 154 -8.56 -9.93 -9.33
CA SER A 154 -9.63 -10.79 -9.84
C SER A 154 -9.49 -12.24 -9.35
N GLY A 155 -8.25 -12.71 -9.17
CA GLY A 155 -7.97 -14.02 -8.57
C GLY A 155 -8.40 -14.09 -7.11
N ALA A 156 -8.11 -13.05 -6.32
CA ALA A 156 -8.56 -12.95 -4.94
C ALA A 156 -10.09 -12.95 -4.85
N SER A 157 -10.74 -12.13 -5.67
CA SER A 157 -12.20 -12.06 -5.73
C SER A 157 -12.82 -13.42 -6.07
N LEU A 158 -12.29 -14.14 -7.04
CA LEU A 158 -12.75 -15.49 -7.36
C LEU A 158 -12.57 -16.44 -6.18
N GLY A 159 -11.41 -16.42 -5.51
CA GLY A 159 -11.18 -17.22 -4.32
C GLY A 159 -12.16 -16.92 -3.18
N MET A 160 -12.47 -15.66 -2.93
CA MET A 160 -13.50 -15.23 -1.97
C MET A 160 -14.88 -15.77 -2.35
N MET A 161 -15.26 -15.69 -3.64
CA MET A 161 -16.55 -16.24 -4.11
C MET A 161 -16.63 -17.75 -3.90
N VAL A 162 -15.56 -18.48 -4.23
CA VAL A 162 -15.46 -19.94 -4.02
C VAL A 162 -15.60 -20.27 -2.52
N TRP A 163 -14.93 -19.52 -1.66
CA TRP A 163 -15.04 -19.72 -0.22
C TRP A 163 -16.49 -19.53 0.29
N VAL A 164 -17.16 -18.46 -0.11
CA VAL A 164 -18.56 -18.22 0.30
C VAL A 164 -19.47 -19.35 -0.17
N VAL A 165 -19.32 -19.79 -1.41
CA VAL A 165 -20.18 -20.86 -1.98
C VAL A 165 -20.02 -22.19 -1.25
N PHE A 166 -18.77 -22.59 -0.95
CA PHE A 166 -18.47 -23.93 -0.46
C PHE A 166 -18.24 -24.02 1.07
N CYS A 167 -17.86 -22.93 1.71
CA CYS A 167 -17.50 -22.93 3.13
C CYS A 167 -18.52 -22.25 4.03
N VAL A 168 -19.42 -21.41 3.48
CA VAL A 168 -20.45 -20.73 4.28
C VAL A 168 -21.71 -21.59 4.33
N ALA A 169 -22.22 -21.84 5.55
CA ALA A 169 -23.49 -22.50 5.75
C ALA A 169 -24.64 -21.57 5.38
N ASP A 170 -25.79 -22.14 4.99
CA ASP A 170 -26.95 -21.34 4.55
C ASP A 170 -27.60 -20.56 5.71
N ASP A 171 -27.50 -21.06 6.94
CA ASP A 171 -27.93 -20.39 8.18
C ASP A 171 -26.96 -19.31 8.67
N GLY A 172 -25.73 -19.29 8.15
CA GLY A 172 -24.70 -18.33 8.52
C GLY A 172 -23.99 -18.60 9.85
N ASP A 173 -24.29 -19.71 10.52
CA ASP A 173 -23.76 -20.02 11.86
C ASP A 173 -22.22 -20.04 11.92
N ASN A 174 -21.57 -20.41 10.82
CA ASN A 174 -20.10 -20.49 10.76
C ASN A 174 -19.39 -19.18 10.35
N VAL A 175 -20.12 -18.08 10.23
CA VAL A 175 -19.55 -16.75 9.85
C VAL A 175 -19.88 -15.64 10.85
N SER A 176 -20.32 -16.01 12.03
CA SER A 176 -20.62 -15.07 13.13
C SER A 176 -19.47 -14.11 13.48
N TRP A 177 -18.24 -14.48 13.16
CA TRP A 177 -17.07 -13.63 13.33
C TRP A 177 -17.05 -12.38 12.43
N LEU A 178 -17.83 -12.36 11.35
CA LEU A 178 -18.01 -11.16 10.51
C LEU A 178 -18.88 -10.11 11.20
N ASP A 179 -19.87 -10.56 12.00
CA ASP A 179 -20.83 -9.68 12.68
C ASP A 179 -20.32 -9.12 14.02
N GLY A 180 -19.05 -9.31 14.34
CA GLY A 180 -18.46 -8.76 15.56
C GLY A 180 -18.54 -9.66 16.78
N TYR A 181 -18.98 -10.88 16.64
CA TYR A 181 -18.95 -11.85 17.73
C TYR A 181 -17.51 -12.25 18.05
N THR A 182 -17.16 -12.13 19.31
CA THR A 182 -15.94 -12.76 19.85
C THR A 182 -16.11 -14.28 19.79
N ALA A 183 -15.03 -14.98 19.37
CA ALA A 183 -15.01 -16.45 19.40
C ALA A 183 -15.52 -16.97 20.75
N PRO A 184 -16.37 -18.00 20.77
CA PRO A 184 -16.63 -18.72 21.99
C PRO A 184 -15.28 -19.19 22.56
N ALA A 185 -15.07 -19.01 23.86
CA ALA A 185 -13.82 -19.37 24.51
C ALA A 185 -13.44 -20.86 24.33
N ASP A 186 -14.42 -21.68 23.99
CA ASP A 186 -14.30 -23.14 23.91
C ASP A 186 -13.88 -23.65 22.51
N ASP A 187 -13.99 -22.84 21.42
CA ASP A 187 -13.64 -23.26 20.05
C ASP A 187 -12.72 -22.29 19.31
N THR A 188 -11.55 -22.07 19.89
CA THR A 188 -10.52 -21.19 19.29
C THR A 188 -10.05 -21.69 17.92
N LEU A 189 -9.97 -23.02 17.71
CA LEU A 189 -9.52 -23.60 16.44
C LEU A 189 -10.56 -23.42 15.33
N GLY A 190 -11.85 -23.62 15.64
CA GLY A 190 -12.94 -23.38 14.71
C GLY A 190 -13.01 -21.92 14.28
N TYR A 191 -12.87 -21.00 15.23
CA TYR A 191 -12.79 -19.56 14.96
C TYR A 191 -11.60 -19.20 14.07
N LEU A 192 -10.41 -19.70 14.38
CA LEU A 192 -9.22 -19.45 13.54
C LEU A 192 -9.41 -20.02 12.14
N TRP A 193 -9.96 -21.23 12.02
CA TRP A 193 -10.21 -21.82 10.70
C TRP A 193 -11.23 -21.00 9.90
N SER A 194 -12.38 -20.66 10.47
CA SER A 194 -13.40 -19.88 9.79
C SER A 194 -12.89 -18.50 9.38
N SER A 195 -12.12 -17.84 10.26
CA SER A 195 -11.58 -16.48 10.03
C SER A 195 -10.48 -16.43 8.97
N TYR A 196 -9.58 -17.44 8.94
CA TYR A 196 -8.41 -17.42 8.06
C TYR A 196 -8.55 -18.29 6.80
N SER A 197 -9.51 -19.20 6.74
CA SER A 197 -9.78 -20.01 5.53
C SER A 197 -10.14 -19.14 4.33
N LEU A 198 -10.89 -18.04 4.54
CA LEU A 198 -11.16 -17.03 3.51
C LEU A 198 -9.86 -16.46 2.92
N ALA A 199 -8.92 -16.06 3.78
CA ALA A 199 -7.64 -15.52 3.36
C ALA A 199 -6.81 -16.56 2.58
N VAL A 200 -6.78 -17.80 3.04
CA VAL A 200 -6.05 -18.90 2.38
C VAL A 200 -6.65 -19.22 1.01
N ILE A 201 -7.97 -19.37 0.90
CA ILE A 201 -8.63 -19.71 -0.36
C ILE A 201 -8.53 -18.54 -1.37
N SER A 202 -8.69 -17.32 -0.89
CA SER A 202 -8.47 -16.10 -1.69
C SER A 202 -7.03 -16.01 -2.21
N PHE A 203 -6.04 -16.32 -1.36
CA PHE A 203 -4.64 -16.40 -1.77
C PHE A 203 -4.40 -17.47 -2.84
N VAL A 204 -4.98 -18.65 -2.69
CA VAL A 204 -4.92 -19.72 -3.71
C VAL A 204 -5.51 -19.23 -5.03
N GLY A 205 -6.66 -18.53 -5.00
CA GLY A 205 -7.27 -17.92 -6.19
C GLY A 205 -6.33 -16.92 -6.89
N CYS A 206 -5.64 -16.07 -6.12
CA CYS A 206 -4.60 -15.18 -6.66
C CYS A 206 -3.49 -15.96 -7.36
N MET A 207 -2.96 -16.98 -6.70
CA MET A 207 -1.85 -17.78 -7.23
C MET A 207 -2.26 -18.56 -8.50
N LEU A 208 -3.49 -19.06 -8.56
CA LEU A 208 -4.03 -19.70 -9.76
C LEU A 208 -4.08 -18.73 -10.94
N VAL A 209 -4.56 -17.50 -10.75
CA VAL A 209 -4.62 -16.50 -11.83
C VAL A 209 -3.21 -16.11 -12.28
N VAL A 210 -2.31 -15.81 -11.37
CA VAL A 210 -0.91 -15.47 -11.70
C VAL A 210 -0.23 -16.66 -12.41
N GLY A 211 -0.44 -17.88 -11.93
CA GLY A 211 0.07 -19.11 -12.55
C GLY A 211 -0.47 -19.28 -13.97
N THR A 212 -1.76 -19.03 -14.20
CA THR A 212 -2.39 -19.08 -15.52
C THR A 212 -1.80 -18.03 -16.47
N VAL A 213 -1.61 -16.78 -16.00
CA VAL A 213 -0.95 -15.72 -16.79
C VAL A 213 0.45 -16.16 -17.22
N LEU A 214 1.24 -16.68 -16.28
CA LEU A 214 2.60 -17.14 -16.55
C LEU A 214 2.61 -18.36 -17.50
N ALA A 215 1.67 -19.30 -17.35
CA ALA A 215 1.52 -20.45 -18.23
C ALA A 215 1.18 -20.05 -19.66
N VAL A 216 0.19 -19.17 -19.85
CA VAL A 216 -0.18 -18.64 -21.18
C VAL A 216 1.00 -17.92 -21.83
N MET A 217 1.76 -17.14 -21.07
CA MET A 217 2.94 -16.46 -21.58
C MET A 217 4.04 -17.42 -22.03
N ARG A 218 4.24 -18.52 -21.28
CA ARG A 218 5.22 -19.57 -21.65
C ARG A 218 4.78 -20.33 -22.91
N LEU A 219 3.51 -20.72 -22.97
CA LEU A 219 2.93 -21.47 -24.11
C LEU A 219 2.93 -20.65 -25.41
N SER A 220 2.75 -19.33 -25.31
CA SER A 220 2.76 -18.44 -26.48
C SER A 220 4.11 -18.33 -27.18
N GLY A 221 5.16 -19.00 -26.71
CA GLY A 221 6.51 -19.01 -27.31
C GLY A 221 7.21 -17.64 -27.36
N LYS A 222 6.50 -16.55 -27.10
CA LYS A 222 7.02 -15.18 -27.10
C LYS A 222 7.75 -14.84 -25.80
N GLY A 223 7.73 -15.77 -24.83
CA GLY A 223 8.40 -15.66 -23.54
C GLY A 223 7.99 -14.42 -22.75
N THR A 224 8.47 -14.29 -21.53
CA THR A 224 8.30 -13.08 -20.69
C THR A 224 9.09 -11.86 -21.21
N LYS A 225 9.45 -11.82 -22.49
CA LYS A 225 10.32 -10.80 -23.07
C LYS A 225 9.64 -9.44 -23.23
N SER A 226 8.29 -9.40 -23.30
CA SER A 226 7.56 -8.13 -23.41
C SER A 226 6.73 -7.87 -22.15
N PRO A 227 7.09 -6.86 -21.34
CA PRO A 227 6.28 -6.46 -20.18
C PRO A 227 4.83 -6.12 -20.53
N ILE A 228 4.61 -5.56 -21.72
CA ILE A 228 3.26 -5.19 -22.21
C ILE A 228 2.39 -6.43 -22.39
N MET A 229 2.94 -7.53 -22.91
CA MET A 229 2.18 -8.77 -23.12
C MET A 229 1.75 -9.41 -21.79
N ILE A 230 2.57 -9.31 -20.75
CA ILE A 230 2.19 -9.80 -19.40
C ILE A 230 1.01 -9.00 -18.86
N ILE A 231 1.02 -7.68 -19.03
CA ILE A 231 -0.07 -6.79 -18.60
C ILE A 231 -1.36 -7.14 -19.36
N ILE A 232 -1.27 -7.27 -20.70
CA ILE A 232 -2.43 -7.61 -21.52
C ILE A 232 -3.00 -8.98 -21.13
N ALA A 233 -2.14 -10.00 -20.99
CA ALA A 233 -2.56 -11.34 -20.57
C ALA A 233 -3.21 -11.30 -19.18
N GLY A 234 -2.60 -10.58 -18.22
CA GLY A 234 -3.15 -10.39 -16.87
C GLY A 234 -4.53 -9.72 -16.90
N GLN A 235 -4.68 -8.68 -17.71
CA GLN A 235 -5.93 -7.96 -17.85
C GLN A 235 -7.04 -8.82 -18.47
N VAL A 236 -6.73 -9.58 -19.53
CA VAL A 236 -7.70 -10.48 -20.18
C VAL A 236 -8.12 -11.60 -19.23
N ILE A 237 -7.16 -12.31 -18.62
CA ILE A 237 -7.45 -13.39 -17.67
C ILE A 237 -8.18 -12.82 -16.45
N GLY A 238 -7.76 -11.69 -15.92
CA GLY A 238 -8.42 -11.00 -14.83
C GLY A 238 -9.86 -10.62 -15.14
N SER A 239 -10.15 -10.17 -16.36
CA SER A 239 -11.51 -9.86 -16.80
C SER A 239 -12.39 -11.11 -16.88
N ILE A 240 -11.85 -12.23 -17.37
CA ILE A 240 -12.57 -13.52 -17.42
C ILE A 240 -12.89 -13.98 -16.00
N MET A 241 -11.90 -13.95 -15.07
CA MET A 241 -12.10 -14.36 -13.68
C MET A 241 -13.08 -13.43 -12.96
N GLY A 242 -13.00 -12.13 -13.23
CA GLY A 242 -13.96 -11.14 -12.72
C GLY A 242 -15.39 -11.39 -13.22
N ALA A 243 -15.55 -11.76 -14.49
CA ALA A 243 -16.85 -12.12 -15.05
C ALA A 243 -17.44 -13.38 -14.36
N VAL A 244 -16.60 -14.39 -14.12
CA VAL A 244 -17.02 -15.61 -13.38
C VAL A 244 -17.43 -15.24 -11.95
N SER A 245 -16.64 -14.44 -11.25
CA SER A 245 -16.95 -13.97 -9.88
C SER A 245 -18.27 -13.21 -9.84
N ASN A 246 -18.48 -12.28 -10.78
CA ASN A 246 -19.74 -11.53 -10.88
C ASN A 246 -20.94 -12.42 -11.23
N SER A 247 -20.77 -13.46 -12.04
CA SER A 247 -21.83 -14.42 -12.38
C SER A 247 -22.25 -15.22 -11.14
N ILE A 248 -21.30 -15.68 -10.32
CA ILE A 248 -21.58 -16.37 -9.06
C ILE A 248 -22.38 -15.43 -8.12
N ARG A 249 -21.88 -14.20 -7.93
CA ARG A 249 -22.58 -13.21 -7.10
C ARG A 249 -23.99 -12.93 -7.59
N TYR A 250 -24.17 -12.70 -8.87
CA TYR A 250 -25.48 -12.43 -9.49
C TYR A 250 -26.44 -13.57 -9.26
N TYR A 251 -25.99 -14.83 -9.39
CA TYR A 251 -26.82 -16.01 -9.15
C TYR A 251 -27.40 -15.99 -7.72
N TYR A 252 -26.56 -15.83 -6.69
CA TYR A 252 -27.01 -15.83 -5.29
C TYR A 252 -27.87 -14.61 -4.95
N VAL A 253 -27.49 -13.43 -5.41
CA VAL A 253 -28.29 -12.19 -5.17
C VAL A 253 -29.67 -12.28 -5.84
N TYR A 254 -29.80 -12.99 -6.96
CA TYR A 254 -31.07 -13.16 -7.64
C TYR A 254 -31.94 -14.28 -7.03
N THR A 255 -31.34 -15.40 -6.65
CA THR A 255 -32.06 -16.57 -6.12
C THR A 255 -32.42 -16.41 -4.65
N GLU A 256 -31.56 -15.79 -3.87
CA GLU A 256 -31.72 -15.64 -2.40
C GLU A 256 -31.30 -14.23 -1.96
N PRO A 257 -32.05 -13.17 -2.34
CA PRO A 257 -31.62 -11.78 -2.16
C PRO A 257 -31.42 -11.38 -0.69
N TYR A 258 -32.05 -12.07 0.24
CA TYR A 258 -31.91 -11.87 1.69
C TYR A 258 -31.06 -12.94 2.36
N GLY A 259 -30.45 -13.85 1.60
CA GLY A 259 -29.62 -14.91 2.12
C GLY A 259 -28.24 -14.39 2.57
N VAL A 260 -27.69 -15.00 3.61
CA VAL A 260 -26.36 -14.67 4.15
C VAL A 260 -25.27 -14.72 3.06
N LYS A 261 -25.33 -15.72 2.18
CA LYS A 261 -24.37 -15.84 1.06
C LYS A 261 -24.43 -14.65 0.10
N ALA A 262 -25.63 -14.19 -0.27
CA ALA A 262 -25.81 -13.04 -1.17
C ALA A 262 -25.22 -11.76 -0.57
N GLN A 263 -25.45 -11.53 0.72
CA GLN A 263 -24.91 -10.40 1.43
C GLN A 263 -23.39 -10.45 1.51
N LEU A 264 -22.80 -11.58 1.93
CA LEU A 264 -21.36 -11.77 2.00
C LEU A 264 -20.66 -11.64 0.65
N LEU A 265 -21.24 -12.20 -0.42
CA LEU A 265 -20.72 -12.06 -1.77
C LEU A 265 -20.68 -10.61 -2.24
N THR A 266 -21.63 -9.81 -1.78
CA THR A 266 -21.67 -8.36 -2.07
C THR A 266 -20.62 -7.62 -1.27
N ASP A 267 -20.56 -7.83 0.03
CA ASP A 267 -19.64 -7.13 0.94
C ASP A 267 -18.17 -7.44 0.64
N LEU A 268 -17.82 -8.70 0.38
CA LEU A 268 -16.45 -9.11 0.07
C LEU A 268 -15.96 -8.64 -1.31
N THR A 269 -16.88 -8.37 -2.26
CA THR A 269 -16.50 -7.86 -3.59
C THR A 269 -16.06 -6.40 -3.54
N ILE A 270 -16.66 -5.65 -2.65
CA ILE A 270 -16.36 -4.23 -2.43
C ILE A 270 -15.44 -4.20 -1.22
N ALA A 271 -14.28 -3.55 -1.30
CA ALA A 271 -13.38 -3.47 -0.14
C ALA A 271 -14.14 -2.95 1.07
N SER A 272 -14.59 -3.86 1.91
CA SER A 272 -15.28 -3.54 3.14
C SER A 272 -14.32 -3.72 4.31
N PHE A 273 -14.01 -2.63 4.97
CA PHE A 273 -13.27 -2.67 6.23
C PHE A 273 -14.22 -2.88 7.43
N TYR A 274 -15.40 -3.42 7.18
CA TYR A 274 -16.44 -3.63 8.18
C TYR A 274 -16.10 -4.72 9.21
N ARG A 275 -15.17 -5.63 8.87
CA ARG A 275 -14.74 -6.72 9.74
C ARG A 275 -14.14 -6.18 11.06
N ASN A 276 -14.45 -6.84 12.17
CA ASN A 276 -13.76 -6.60 13.44
C ASN A 276 -12.37 -7.22 13.41
N TYR A 277 -11.37 -6.36 13.36
CA TYR A 277 -9.96 -6.77 13.34
C TYR A 277 -9.47 -7.03 14.76
N THR A 278 -8.70 -8.12 14.90
CA THR A 278 -8.04 -8.53 16.13
C THR A 278 -6.53 -8.26 16.06
N TRP A 279 -5.84 -8.39 17.19
CA TRP A 279 -4.38 -8.31 17.23
C TRP A 279 -3.69 -9.35 16.33
N ILE A 280 -4.33 -10.51 16.13
CA ILE A 280 -3.82 -11.57 15.25
C ILE A 280 -3.88 -11.10 13.78
N ASP A 281 -4.95 -10.43 13.38
CA ASP A 281 -5.09 -9.86 12.03
C ASP A 281 -4.02 -8.78 11.78
N LEU A 282 -3.75 -7.95 12.79
CA LEU A 282 -2.68 -6.94 12.72
C LEU A 282 -1.32 -7.59 12.46
N VAL A 283 -1.01 -8.68 13.13
CA VAL A 283 0.23 -9.44 12.92
C VAL A 283 0.23 -10.12 11.55
N ALA A 284 -0.90 -10.75 11.16
CA ALA A 284 -1.05 -11.45 9.89
C ALA A 284 -0.88 -10.54 8.67
N VAL A 285 -1.27 -9.28 8.77
CA VAL A 285 -1.08 -8.26 7.73
C VAL A 285 0.28 -7.56 7.88
N GLY A 286 0.67 -7.24 9.12
CA GLY A 286 1.85 -6.44 9.42
C GLY A 286 3.17 -7.14 9.13
N VAL A 287 3.29 -8.39 9.51
CA VAL A 287 4.53 -9.15 9.30
C VAL A 287 4.88 -9.30 7.82
N PRO A 288 3.95 -9.68 6.91
CA PRO A 288 4.24 -9.73 5.48
C PRO A 288 4.61 -8.37 4.87
N ILE A 289 3.97 -7.27 5.30
CA ILE A 289 4.32 -5.93 4.84
C ILE A 289 5.73 -5.57 5.28
N ALA A 290 6.05 -5.75 6.56
CA ALA A 290 7.37 -5.45 7.11
C ALA A 290 8.46 -6.30 6.44
N ALA A 291 8.23 -7.60 6.28
CA ALA A 291 9.15 -8.51 5.60
C ALA A 291 9.40 -8.07 4.14
N THR A 292 8.32 -7.80 3.39
CA THR A 292 8.41 -7.33 2.00
C THR A 292 9.16 -6.01 1.92
N PHE A 293 8.81 -5.04 2.77
CA PHE A 293 9.46 -3.73 2.82
C PHE A 293 10.96 -3.88 3.09
N LEU A 294 11.36 -4.67 4.08
CA LEU A 294 12.76 -4.89 4.43
C LEU A 294 13.54 -5.55 3.29
N VAL A 295 12.98 -6.59 2.66
CA VAL A 295 13.62 -7.27 1.52
C VAL A 295 13.79 -6.31 0.35
N VAL A 296 12.73 -5.59 -0.03
CA VAL A 296 12.76 -4.65 -1.16
C VAL A 296 13.72 -3.49 -0.86
N MET A 297 13.75 -2.98 0.37
CA MET A 297 14.70 -1.95 0.79
C MET A 297 16.16 -2.44 0.77
N ARG A 298 16.42 -3.70 1.07
CA ARG A 298 17.77 -4.28 0.88
C ARG A 298 18.14 -4.40 -0.59
N LEU A 299 17.18 -4.68 -1.44
CA LEU A 299 17.37 -4.84 -2.88
C LEU A 299 17.32 -3.51 -3.67
N ARG A 300 16.98 -2.38 -3.02
CA ARG A 300 16.73 -1.07 -3.67
C ARG A 300 17.81 -0.63 -4.65
N ARG A 301 19.10 -0.82 -4.31
CA ARG A 301 20.23 -0.46 -5.17
C ARG A 301 20.25 -1.30 -6.46
N ARG A 302 19.98 -2.61 -6.32
CA ARG A 302 19.89 -3.52 -7.48
C ARG A 302 18.64 -3.23 -8.32
N MET A 303 17.54 -2.84 -7.70
CA MET A 303 16.33 -2.44 -8.40
C MET A 303 16.52 -1.18 -9.24
N GLN A 304 17.35 -0.23 -8.82
CA GLN A 304 17.72 0.92 -9.65
C GLN A 304 18.39 0.51 -10.96
N LEU A 305 19.14 -0.57 -10.96
CA LEU A 305 19.78 -1.11 -12.16
C LEU A 305 18.78 -1.73 -13.14
N LEU A 306 17.56 -2.04 -12.69
CA LEU A 306 16.48 -2.45 -13.59
C LEU A 306 16.03 -1.33 -14.54
N ALA A 307 16.39 -0.07 -14.29
CA ALA A 307 16.14 1.05 -15.21
C ALA A 307 16.99 0.97 -16.50
N PHE A 308 18.15 0.31 -16.45
CA PHE A 308 19.05 0.12 -17.58
C PHE A 308 18.63 -1.05 -18.49
N SER A 309 19.17 -1.14 -19.71
CA SER A 309 18.90 -2.27 -20.58
C SER A 309 19.35 -3.61 -19.96
N GLU A 310 18.78 -4.73 -20.41
CA GLU A 310 19.12 -6.06 -19.85
C GLU A 310 20.62 -6.37 -20.00
N GLY A 311 21.24 -5.92 -21.10
CA GLY A 311 22.69 -6.07 -21.34
C GLY A 311 23.53 -5.25 -20.36
N GLU A 312 23.21 -3.97 -20.19
CA GLU A 312 23.91 -3.06 -19.26
C GLU A 312 23.77 -3.52 -17.81
N ALA A 313 22.55 -3.91 -17.38
CA ALA A 313 22.34 -4.41 -16.03
C ALA A 313 23.16 -5.69 -15.74
N ARG A 314 23.31 -6.58 -16.74
CA ARG A 314 24.15 -7.78 -16.61
C ARG A 314 25.63 -7.45 -16.47
N THR A 315 26.15 -6.48 -17.19
CA THR A 315 27.56 -6.05 -17.02
C THR A 315 27.81 -5.47 -15.63
N MET A 316 26.78 -4.91 -14.99
CA MET A 316 26.80 -4.44 -13.59
C MET A 316 26.53 -5.58 -12.58
N GLY A 317 26.48 -6.84 -13.01
CA GLY A 317 26.34 -8.02 -12.15
C GLY A 317 24.92 -8.32 -11.70
N VAL A 318 23.86 -7.78 -12.35
CA VAL A 318 22.47 -8.03 -12.00
C VAL A 318 21.77 -8.86 -13.07
N ASP A 319 21.28 -10.04 -12.69
CA ASP A 319 20.34 -10.81 -13.51
C ASP A 319 18.94 -10.21 -13.39
N VAL A 320 18.55 -9.43 -14.41
CA VAL A 320 17.28 -8.71 -14.48
C VAL A 320 16.09 -9.65 -14.31
N LYS A 321 16.11 -10.82 -14.98
CA LYS A 321 14.99 -11.76 -14.95
C LYS A 321 14.79 -12.37 -13.56
N ARG A 322 15.88 -12.80 -12.94
CA ARG A 322 15.86 -13.37 -11.60
C ARG A 322 15.43 -12.31 -10.57
N MET A 323 15.94 -11.10 -10.70
CA MET A 323 15.60 -9.99 -9.82
C MET A 323 14.12 -9.61 -9.92
N GLN A 324 13.59 -9.47 -11.15
CA GLN A 324 12.16 -9.22 -11.39
C GLN A 324 11.29 -10.34 -10.81
N ALA A 325 11.65 -11.61 -11.06
CA ALA A 325 10.89 -12.74 -10.54
C ALA A 325 10.78 -12.71 -9.01
N ILE A 326 11.87 -12.37 -8.31
CA ILE A 326 11.89 -12.31 -6.84
C ILE A 326 11.01 -11.16 -6.34
N VAL A 327 11.24 -9.93 -6.82
CA VAL A 327 10.55 -8.75 -6.26
C VAL A 327 9.07 -8.70 -6.66
N VAL A 328 8.75 -9.09 -7.90
CA VAL A 328 7.37 -9.18 -8.39
C VAL A 328 6.62 -10.32 -7.68
N GLY A 329 7.25 -11.49 -7.54
CA GLY A 329 6.68 -12.62 -6.83
C GLY A 329 6.36 -12.27 -5.38
N LEU A 330 7.32 -11.66 -4.66
CA LEU A 330 7.12 -11.22 -3.27
C LEU A 330 5.96 -10.22 -3.14
N CYS A 331 5.90 -9.23 -4.03
CA CYS A 331 4.81 -8.24 -4.04
C CYS A 331 3.46 -8.85 -4.45
N THR A 332 3.45 -9.88 -5.31
CA THR A 332 2.23 -10.61 -5.66
C THR A 332 1.67 -11.35 -4.44
N VAL A 333 2.54 -12.04 -3.70
CA VAL A 333 2.16 -12.71 -2.45
C VAL A 333 1.62 -11.72 -1.43
N LEU A 334 2.33 -10.59 -1.23
CA LEU A 334 1.86 -9.54 -0.33
C LEU A 334 0.49 -8.99 -0.77
N THR A 335 0.31 -8.68 -2.05
CA THR A 335 -0.97 -8.17 -2.56
C THR A 335 -2.10 -9.19 -2.32
N ALA A 336 -1.85 -10.47 -2.56
CA ALA A 336 -2.83 -11.52 -2.32
C ALA A 336 -3.26 -11.58 -0.84
N ILE A 337 -2.30 -11.50 0.09
CA ILE A 337 -2.58 -11.45 1.53
C ILE A 337 -3.43 -10.21 1.86
N LEU A 338 -3.03 -9.02 1.39
CA LEU A 338 -3.75 -7.78 1.69
C LEU A 338 -5.20 -7.82 1.22
N ILE A 339 -5.42 -8.28 -0.01
CA ILE A 339 -6.77 -8.36 -0.59
C ILE A 339 -7.61 -9.41 0.14
N SER A 340 -7.03 -10.51 0.57
CA SER A 340 -7.74 -11.54 1.33
C SER A 340 -8.26 -11.06 2.69
N PHE A 341 -7.58 -10.10 3.31
CA PHE A 341 -7.99 -9.52 4.60
C PHE A 341 -8.88 -8.29 4.46
N CYS A 342 -8.66 -7.48 3.44
CA CYS A 342 -9.24 -6.13 3.35
C CYS A 342 -10.17 -5.95 2.13
N GLY A 343 -10.34 -7.00 1.32
CA GLY A 343 -11.11 -6.92 0.07
C GLY A 343 -10.37 -6.17 -1.05
N THR A 344 -11.08 -5.90 -2.13
CA THR A 344 -10.49 -5.36 -3.37
C THR A 344 -10.38 -3.84 -3.34
N VAL A 345 -9.22 -3.28 -3.05
CA VAL A 345 -8.95 -1.85 -3.12
C VAL A 345 -8.30 -1.51 -4.46
N GLY A 346 -9.01 -0.79 -5.31
CA GLY A 346 -8.51 -0.37 -6.63
C GLY A 346 -7.63 0.89 -6.56
N PHE A 347 -6.91 1.16 -7.64
CA PHE A 347 -6.14 2.38 -7.93
C PHE A 347 -4.98 2.73 -6.99
N VAL A 348 -4.94 2.31 -5.73
CA VAL A 348 -3.90 2.67 -4.77
C VAL A 348 -2.51 2.28 -5.27
N GLY A 349 -2.33 1.01 -5.68
CA GLY A 349 -1.06 0.51 -6.21
C GLY A 349 -0.65 1.13 -7.55
N PHE A 350 -1.54 1.84 -8.22
CA PHE A 350 -1.27 2.55 -9.46
C PHE A 350 -0.96 4.04 -9.21
N LEU A 351 -1.87 4.74 -8.55
CA LEU A 351 -1.83 6.18 -8.37
C LEU A 351 -0.77 6.63 -7.38
N VAL A 352 -0.70 5.99 -6.22
CA VAL A 352 0.13 6.45 -5.11
C VAL A 352 1.63 6.44 -5.46
N PRO A 353 2.19 5.39 -6.08
CA PRO A 353 3.60 5.43 -6.49
C PRO A 353 3.90 6.51 -7.52
N HIS A 354 2.95 6.82 -8.41
CA HIS A 354 3.08 7.91 -9.36
C HIS A 354 3.17 9.27 -8.65
N LEU A 355 2.30 9.52 -7.66
CA LEU A 355 2.37 10.73 -6.84
C LEU A 355 3.64 10.79 -6.00
N ALA A 356 4.04 9.67 -5.37
CA ALA A 356 5.27 9.59 -4.59
C ALA A 356 6.51 9.91 -5.44
N ARG A 357 6.54 9.44 -6.69
CA ARG A 357 7.63 9.74 -7.64
C ARG A 357 7.74 11.22 -7.96
N ARG A 358 6.61 11.93 -8.05
CA ARG A 358 6.59 13.39 -8.21
C ARG A 358 7.08 14.14 -6.97
N LEU A 359 6.87 13.58 -5.77
CA LEU A 359 7.28 14.23 -4.52
C LEU A 359 8.77 14.06 -4.22
N VAL A 360 9.30 12.83 -4.38
CA VAL A 360 10.67 12.48 -3.94
C VAL A 360 11.58 12.05 -5.08
N GLY A 361 11.07 11.97 -6.32
CA GLY A 361 11.80 11.52 -7.50
C GLY A 361 11.84 10.00 -7.67
N PRO A 362 12.53 9.48 -8.72
CA PRO A 362 12.51 8.08 -9.11
C PRO A 362 13.46 7.18 -8.29
N ASN A 363 14.27 7.74 -7.39
CA ASN A 363 15.22 6.97 -6.59
C ASN A 363 14.51 6.05 -5.59
N PHE A 364 14.68 4.73 -5.73
CA PHE A 364 14.03 3.74 -4.87
C PHE A 364 14.34 3.90 -3.38
N SER A 365 15.48 4.50 -3.00
CA SER A 365 15.82 4.74 -1.59
C SER A 365 14.82 5.67 -0.90
N TYR A 366 14.23 6.62 -1.62
CA TYR A 366 13.22 7.55 -1.12
C TYR A 366 11.82 7.20 -1.61
N LEU A 367 11.72 6.66 -2.83
CA LEU A 367 10.43 6.31 -3.44
C LEU A 367 9.69 5.24 -2.66
N LEU A 368 10.38 4.16 -2.23
CA LEU A 368 9.72 3.06 -1.52
C LEU A 368 9.14 3.52 -0.17
N PRO A 369 9.89 4.19 0.72
CA PRO A 369 9.32 4.71 1.97
C PRO A 369 8.22 5.76 1.72
N ALA A 370 8.42 6.66 0.74
CA ALA A 370 7.43 7.69 0.41
C ALA A 370 6.13 7.08 -0.13
N ALA A 371 6.21 6.10 -1.02
CA ALA A 371 5.04 5.41 -1.55
C ALA A 371 4.30 4.65 -0.46
N THR A 372 5.03 3.97 0.44
CA THR A 372 4.45 3.26 1.58
C THR A 372 3.71 4.22 2.52
N ALA A 373 4.35 5.30 2.95
CA ALA A 373 3.74 6.29 3.83
C ALA A 373 2.54 6.99 3.16
N LEU A 374 2.70 7.43 1.90
CA LEU A 374 1.64 8.09 1.13
C LEU A 374 0.44 7.15 0.88
N GLY A 375 0.69 5.84 0.71
CA GLY A 375 -0.36 4.84 0.56
C GLY A 375 -1.22 4.72 1.80
N GLY A 376 -0.59 4.69 2.96
CA GLY A 376 -1.29 4.72 4.25
C GLY A 376 -2.11 5.99 4.43
N VAL A 377 -1.51 7.17 4.16
CA VAL A 377 -2.20 8.47 4.21
C VAL A 377 -3.40 8.50 3.26
N PHE A 378 -3.25 7.99 2.03
CA PHE A 378 -4.30 8.04 1.01
C PHE A 378 -5.50 7.17 1.39
N VAL A 379 -5.28 5.92 1.78
CA VAL A 379 -6.37 5.00 2.09
C VAL A 379 -7.03 5.36 3.43
N LEU A 380 -6.24 5.65 4.45
CA LEU A 380 -6.78 6.07 5.75
C LEU A 380 -7.50 7.43 5.65
N GLY A 381 -6.94 8.39 4.90
CA GLY A 381 -7.57 9.69 4.67
C GLY A 381 -8.90 9.57 3.94
N ALA A 382 -8.98 8.71 2.91
CA ALA A 382 -10.22 8.44 2.20
C ALA A 382 -11.26 7.78 3.11
N TYR A 383 -10.83 6.83 3.97
CA TYR A 383 -11.71 6.18 4.94
C TYR A 383 -12.26 7.19 5.96
N VAL A 384 -11.39 7.99 6.58
CA VAL A 384 -11.79 9.02 7.56
C VAL A 384 -12.73 10.03 6.92
N LEU A 385 -12.40 10.51 5.71
CA LEU A 385 -13.25 11.44 4.97
C LEU A 385 -14.64 10.86 4.70
N LEU A 386 -14.72 9.59 4.29
CA LEU A 386 -15.99 8.90 4.03
C LEU A 386 -16.82 8.78 5.30
N MET A 387 -16.19 8.36 6.41
CA MET A 387 -16.87 8.24 7.71
C MET A 387 -17.42 9.56 8.21
N MET A 388 -16.67 10.65 8.05
CA MET A 388 -17.09 11.98 8.43
C MET A 388 -18.23 12.52 7.57
N THR A 389 -18.28 12.16 6.27
CA THR A 389 -19.25 12.73 5.32
C THR A 389 -20.53 11.92 5.20
N LEU A 390 -20.43 10.60 5.11
CA LEU A 390 -21.56 9.71 4.83
C LEU A 390 -21.94 8.85 6.03
N GLY A 391 -21.05 8.71 7.01
CA GLY A 391 -21.30 7.94 8.22
C GLY A 391 -20.91 6.47 8.13
N SER A 392 -21.02 5.78 9.26
CA SER A 392 -20.58 4.39 9.43
C SER A 392 -21.34 3.39 8.55
N SER A 393 -22.59 3.69 8.17
CA SER A 393 -23.38 2.83 7.28
C SER A 393 -22.76 2.62 5.88
N TYR A 394 -21.81 3.45 5.48
CA TYR A 394 -21.15 3.38 4.19
C TYR A 394 -19.74 2.78 4.24
N GLU A 395 -19.33 2.20 5.36
CA GLU A 395 -18.02 1.55 5.51
C GLU A 395 -17.74 0.48 4.44
N THR A 396 -18.79 -0.23 4.01
CA THR A 396 -18.71 -1.24 2.95
C THR A 396 -18.35 -0.67 1.58
N MET A 397 -18.51 0.64 1.36
CA MET A 397 -18.29 1.29 0.07
C MET A 397 -16.94 1.99 -0.06
N VAL A 398 -16.06 1.90 0.94
CA VAL A 398 -14.76 2.61 0.97
C VAL A 398 -13.92 2.29 -0.27
N GLY A 399 -13.85 1.03 -0.68
CA GLY A 399 -13.10 0.62 -1.86
C GLY A 399 -13.60 1.24 -3.16
N MET A 400 -14.91 1.44 -3.31
CA MET A 400 -15.50 2.14 -4.47
C MET A 400 -15.10 3.61 -4.47
N PHE A 401 -15.21 4.30 -3.34
CA PHE A 401 -14.85 5.72 -3.21
C PHE A 401 -13.36 5.93 -3.48
N ILE A 402 -12.49 5.08 -2.96
CA ILE A 402 -11.05 5.12 -3.25
C ILE A 402 -10.80 4.92 -4.76
N SER A 403 -11.49 3.99 -5.39
CA SER A 403 -11.32 3.70 -6.83
C SER A 403 -11.77 4.86 -7.70
N ILE A 404 -12.94 5.44 -7.42
CA ILE A 404 -13.47 6.60 -8.15
C ILE A 404 -12.59 7.83 -7.90
N GLY A 405 -12.30 8.15 -6.64
CA GLY A 405 -11.44 9.28 -6.27
C GLY A 405 -10.04 9.15 -6.87
N GLY A 406 -9.47 7.95 -6.83
CA GLY A 406 -8.18 7.64 -7.45
C GLY A 406 -8.18 7.85 -8.96
N ALA A 407 -9.24 7.42 -9.66
CA ALA A 407 -9.39 7.62 -11.10
C ALA A 407 -9.48 9.10 -11.46
N VAL A 408 -10.25 9.89 -10.70
CA VAL A 408 -10.39 11.36 -10.91
C VAL A 408 -9.06 12.07 -10.68
N VAL A 409 -8.37 11.76 -9.56
CA VAL A 409 -7.06 12.35 -9.26
C VAL A 409 -6.04 12.00 -10.35
N PHE A 410 -6.04 10.75 -10.83
CA PHE A 410 -5.18 10.35 -11.93
C PHE A 410 -5.48 11.13 -13.22
N LEU A 411 -6.75 11.24 -13.60
CA LEU A 411 -7.16 11.98 -14.80
C LEU A 411 -6.71 13.45 -14.73
N VAL A 412 -6.95 14.11 -13.60
CA VAL A 412 -6.54 15.51 -13.38
C VAL A 412 -5.01 15.67 -13.46
N THR A 413 -4.26 14.74 -12.84
CA THR A 413 -2.79 14.78 -12.87
C THR A 413 -2.24 14.48 -14.26
N ALA A 414 -2.85 13.58 -15.01
CA ALA A 414 -2.49 13.25 -16.39
C ALA A 414 -2.76 14.42 -17.35
N LEU A 415 -3.90 15.11 -17.20
CA LEU A 415 -4.26 16.27 -18.02
C LEU A 415 -3.38 17.51 -17.72
N ARG A 416 -3.00 17.70 -16.45
CA ARG A 416 -2.10 18.81 -16.04
C ARG A 416 -0.64 18.55 -16.41
N GLY A 417 -0.23 17.30 -16.59
CA GLY A 417 1.12 16.89 -16.98
C GLY A 417 1.38 17.05 -18.47
N LYS A 418 1.25 18.26 -19.03
CA LYS A 418 1.69 18.54 -20.41
C LYS A 418 3.20 18.31 -20.51
N GLY A 419 3.61 17.11 -20.92
CA GLY A 419 4.96 16.83 -21.40
C GLY A 419 5.81 15.81 -20.64
N GLY A 420 5.29 15.05 -19.64
CA GLY A 420 6.11 14.27 -18.72
C GLY A 420 6.28 12.76 -18.96
N ALA A 421 5.56 12.14 -19.90
CA ALA A 421 5.62 10.69 -20.05
C ALA A 421 6.95 10.12 -20.59
N ARG A 422 7.83 10.95 -21.13
CA ARG A 422 9.14 10.53 -21.67
C ARG A 422 10.33 10.66 -20.71
N GLY A 423 10.17 11.30 -19.54
CA GLY A 423 11.23 11.61 -18.58
C GLY A 423 11.17 10.88 -17.24
N GLU A 424 10.11 10.17 -16.91
CA GLU A 424 9.86 9.66 -15.54
C GLU A 424 10.76 8.49 -15.12
N PHE A 425 11.54 7.91 -16.03
CA PHE A 425 12.49 6.81 -15.77
C PHE A 425 13.95 7.12 -16.15
N ARG A 426 14.27 8.40 -16.46
CA ARG A 426 15.65 8.85 -16.65
C ARG A 426 16.28 9.42 -15.41
#